data_bb477dede5a9ccf7ecff10a53feb1173
#
_entry.id   bb477dede5a9ccf7ecff10a53feb1173
#
_cell.length_a   1.000
_cell.length_b   1.000
_cell.length_c   1.000
_cell.angle_alpha   90.00
_cell.angle_beta   90.00
_cell.angle_gamma   90.00
#
_symmetry.space_group_name_H-M   'P 1'
#
loop_
_entity.id
_entity.type
_entity.pdbx_description
1 polymer ?
#
loop_
_entity_poly.entity_id
_entity_poly.type
_entity_poly.pdbx_seq_one_letter_code
_entity_poly.pdbx_strand_id
1 'polypeptide(L)'
;ASLFSLETAIVFPLVLTILIAYDLPNSLDLTIFHLLTSLVGILILGKGRRIANYFWAGIAIGLSGSAVILAYRLIDNNTDWLGIATLSGAAFLNGIAAASLTLLLQYLFSQLLGLTTSLQMMDLLRPDHPLLQHMLREMPGSYQHSLQVANLAEQAAEVIGADALLTRAGAIYHDAGKSLNPTFFIENQVQGKIDSHDELDPRQTAQIIIQHVHDGILLARKYRLPVRLQDFMLEHHGTMVTRYQYTQAVKAANGDESQVNIEDFRYPGPSPQSRETAILMLADGVEARARAEIPKDEEELRALIRKVVDYCQKEGQLDNTTLTMRDLTLIVDSFVKTLRNTYHARIKYPELKPAANDNQISPATQPISDRIPTK
;
A
#
# COMPACT_ATOMS: atom_id res chain seq x y z
N ALA A 1 -18.21 9.85 0.61
CA ALA A 1 -16.81 10.19 0.95
C ALA A 1 -15.89 8.98 0.84
N SER A 2 -16.31 7.79 1.23
CA SER A 2 -15.47 6.58 1.18
C SER A 2 -15.38 5.92 -0.21
N LEU A 3 -16.41 6.07 -1.05
CA LEU A 3 -16.48 5.55 -2.43
C LEU A 3 -16.33 6.64 -3.49
N PHE A 4 -16.60 7.90 -3.12
CA PHE A 4 -16.57 9.05 -4.02
C PHE A 4 -15.67 10.14 -3.44
N SER A 5 -15.42 11.21 -4.21
CA SER A 5 -14.70 12.37 -3.70
C SER A 5 -15.44 13.04 -2.53
N LEU A 6 -14.72 13.75 -1.68
CA LEU A 6 -15.32 14.49 -0.56
C LEU A 6 -16.31 15.56 -1.06
N GLU A 7 -16.00 16.20 -2.18
CA GLU A 7 -16.86 17.19 -2.84
C GLU A 7 -18.21 16.62 -3.24
N THR A 8 -18.22 15.47 -3.92
CA THR A 8 -19.45 14.75 -4.29
C THR A 8 -20.25 14.36 -3.05
N ALA A 9 -19.55 13.89 -1.99
CA ALA A 9 -20.20 13.50 -0.74
C ALA A 9 -20.87 14.68 -0.02
N ILE A 10 -20.37 15.90 -0.16
CA ILE A 10 -20.96 17.12 0.43
C ILE A 10 -22.13 17.63 -0.42
N VAL A 11 -22.00 17.63 -1.74
CA VAL A 11 -23.05 18.14 -2.64
C VAL A 11 -24.32 17.29 -2.56
N PHE A 12 -24.20 15.98 -2.48
CA PHE A 12 -25.34 15.06 -2.47
C PHE A 12 -26.34 15.31 -1.33
N PRO A 13 -25.95 15.36 -0.03
CA PRO A 13 -26.90 15.64 1.06
C PRO A 13 -27.43 17.07 1.02
N LEU A 14 -26.68 18.04 0.51
CA LEU A 14 -27.18 19.40 0.32
C LEU A 14 -28.39 19.39 -0.63
N VAL A 15 -28.24 18.79 -1.81
CA VAL A 15 -29.32 18.68 -2.79
C VAL A 15 -30.50 17.89 -2.22
N LEU A 16 -30.24 16.75 -1.60
CA LEU A 16 -31.29 15.90 -1.02
C LEU A 16 -32.06 16.62 0.10
N THR A 17 -31.37 17.36 0.98
CA THR A 17 -32.01 18.13 2.05
C THR A 17 -32.90 19.24 1.49
N ILE A 18 -32.46 19.95 0.45
CA ILE A 18 -33.27 20.98 -0.23
C ILE A 18 -34.53 20.36 -0.85
N LEU A 19 -34.40 19.21 -1.52
CA LEU A 19 -35.52 18.50 -2.12
C LEU A 19 -36.55 18.03 -1.08
N ILE A 20 -36.09 17.51 0.06
CA ILE A 20 -36.98 17.08 1.18
C ILE A 20 -37.65 18.30 1.78
N ALA A 21 -36.93 19.41 1.99
CA ALA A 21 -37.47 20.64 2.58
C ALA A 21 -38.54 21.31 1.70
N TYR A 22 -38.47 21.15 0.38
CA TYR A 22 -39.38 21.79 -0.56
C TYR A 22 -40.85 21.42 -0.35
N ASP A 23 -41.13 20.19 0.08
CA ASP A 23 -42.51 19.69 0.26
C ASP A 23 -43.01 19.75 1.72
N LEU A 24 -42.18 20.22 2.66
CA LEU A 24 -42.52 20.27 4.09
C LEU A 24 -42.68 21.71 4.57
N PRO A 25 -43.96 22.19 4.80
CA PRO A 25 -44.18 23.53 5.34
C PRO A 25 -43.66 23.65 6.78
N ASN A 26 -43.05 24.79 7.12
CA ASN A 26 -42.50 25.11 8.44
C ASN A 26 -41.42 24.14 8.95
N SER A 27 -40.58 23.61 8.05
CA SER A 27 -39.59 22.58 8.36
C SER A 27 -38.16 23.11 8.45
N LEU A 28 -37.94 24.38 8.81
CA LEU A 28 -36.60 24.96 8.89
C LEU A 28 -35.71 24.22 9.90
N ASP A 29 -36.25 23.85 11.06
CA ASP A 29 -35.56 23.07 12.09
C ASP A 29 -35.11 21.70 11.56
N LEU A 30 -36.01 20.99 10.87
CA LEU A 30 -35.74 19.69 10.27
C LEU A 30 -34.72 19.80 9.13
N THR A 31 -34.80 20.85 8.32
CA THR A 31 -33.84 21.13 7.22
C THR A 31 -32.42 21.35 7.77
N ILE A 32 -32.31 22.21 8.81
CA ILE A 32 -31.02 22.47 9.45
C ILE A 32 -30.51 21.21 10.15
N PHE A 33 -31.36 20.44 10.80
CA PHE A 33 -31.01 19.16 11.42
C PHE A 33 -30.36 18.22 10.40
N HIS A 34 -31.03 17.94 9.29
CA HIS A 34 -30.52 17.01 8.28
C HIS A 34 -29.25 17.54 7.59
N LEU A 35 -29.19 18.82 7.26
CA LEU A 35 -28.04 19.44 6.62
C LEU A 35 -26.81 19.37 7.54
N LEU A 36 -26.94 19.84 8.78
CA LEU A 36 -25.81 19.92 9.70
C LEU A 36 -25.32 18.52 10.12
N THR A 37 -26.22 17.61 10.46
CA THR A 37 -25.85 16.24 10.85
C THR A 37 -25.20 15.48 9.72
N SER A 38 -25.67 15.63 8.48
CA SER A 38 -25.05 15.02 7.29
C SER A 38 -23.67 15.57 7.04
N LEU A 39 -23.50 16.89 7.10
CA LEU A 39 -22.19 17.54 6.88
C LEU A 39 -21.16 17.11 7.93
N VAL A 40 -21.54 17.17 9.22
CA VAL A 40 -20.68 16.74 10.33
C VAL A 40 -20.32 15.27 10.20
N GLY A 41 -21.30 14.41 9.91
CA GLY A 41 -21.06 12.97 9.71
C GLY A 41 -20.06 12.69 8.58
N ILE A 42 -20.19 13.38 7.44
CA ILE A 42 -19.26 13.23 6.30
C ILE A 42 -17.86 13.71 6.65
N LEU A 43 -17.73 14.85 7.32
CA LEU A 43 -16.42 15.40 7.70
C LEU A 43 -15.68 14.50 8.68
N ILE A 44 -16.37 13.96 9.69
CA ILE A 44 -15.77 13.03 10.67
C ILE A 44 -15.46 11.67 10.05
N LEU A 45 -16.34 11.15 9.17
CA LEU A 45 -16.08 9.90 8.46
C LEU A 45 -14.84 10.01 7.55
N GLY A 46 -14.63 11.16 6.88
CA GLY A 46 -13.53 11.37 5.94
C GLY A 46 -13.45 10.26 4.88
N LYS A 47 -12.28 9.70 4.67
CA LYS A 47 -12.07 8.57 3.72
C LYS A 47 -12.55 7.21 4.26
N GLY A 48 -13.05 7.12 5.49
CA GLY A 48 -13.56 5.88 6.08
C GLY A 48 -12.54 4.74 6.17
N ARG A 49 -11.27 5.06 6.42
CA ARG A 49 -10.16 4.08 6.46
C ARG A 49 -10.21 3.12 7.65
N ARG A 50 -10.88 3.49 8.73
CA ARG A 50 -10.98 2.70 9.97
C ARG A 50 -12.43 2.56 10.39
N ILE A 51 -12.81 1.42 10.93
CA ILE A 51 -14.15 1.19 11.49
C ILE A 51 -14.49 2.23 12.58
N ALA A 52 -13.47 2.63 13.36
CA ALA A 52 -13.63 3.68 14.38
C ALA A 52 -14.14 5.01 13.79
N ASN A 53 -13.83 5.34 12.52
CA ASN A 53 -14.35 6.56 11.89
C ASN A 53 -15.87 6.54 11.74
N TYR A 54 -16.44 5.38 11.46
CA TYR A 54 -17.92 5.20 11.38
C TYR A 54 -18.56 5.38 12.76
N PHE A 55 -17.95 4.80 13.79
CA PHE A 55 -18.41 4.98 15.17
C PHE A 55 -18.40 6.46 15.59
N TRP A 56 -17.27 7.16 15.37
CA TRP A 56 -17.17 8.58 15.69
C TRP A 56 -18.07 9.46 14.83
N ALA A 57 -18.30 9.11 13.57
CA ALA A 57 -19.29 9.80 12.74
C ALA A 57 -20.72 9.65 13.30
N GLY A 58 -21.11 8.45 13.75
CA GLY A 58 -22.39 8.22 14.39
C GLY A 58 -22.58 9.05 15.67
N ILE A 59 -21.57 9.11 16.54
CA ILE A 59 -21.57 9.96 17.74
C ILE A 59 -21.69 11.44 17.36
N ALA A 60 -20.94 11.90 16.39
CA ALA A 60 -20.94 13.30 15.94
C ALA A 60 -22.28 13.72 15.32
N ILE A 61 -22.95 12.82 14.59
CA ILE A 61 -24.32 13.00 14.09
C ILE A 61 -25.29 13.17 15.28
N GLY A 62 -25.21 12.31 16.30
CA GLY A 62 -26.02 12.40 17.50
C GLY A 62 -25.82 13.71 18.25
N LEU A 63 -24.58 14.12 18.46
CA LEU A 63 -24.24 15.37 19.15
C LEU A 63 -24.70 16.61 18.37
N SER A 64 -24.44 16.68 17.08
CA SER A 64 -24.87 17.80 16.24
C SER A 64 -26.39 17.87 16.11
N GLY A 65 -27.08 16.73 16.02
CA GLY A 65 -28.53 16.64 16.02
C GLY A 65 -29.11 17.14 17.35
N SER A 66 -28.54 16.70 18.48
CA SER A 66 -28.96 17.17 19.82
C SER A 66 -28.75 18.67 19.99
N ALA A 67 -27.64 19.23 19.45
CA ALA A 67 -27.40 20.67 19.49
C ALA A 67 -28.48 21.46 18.72
N VAL A 68 -28.91 20.99 17.53
CA VAL A 68 -29.99 21.62 16.76
C VAL A 68 -31.32 21.53 17.53
N ILE A 69 -31.64 20.36 18.09
CA ILE A 69 -32.87 20.17 18.91
C ILE A 69 -32.89 21.14 20.07
N LEU A 70 -31.79 21.26 20.82
CA LEU A 70 -31.66 22.20 21.92
C LEU A 70 -31.82 23.66 21.44
N ALA A 71 -31.16 24.04 20.35
CA ALA A 71 -31.22 25.41 19.82
C ALA A 71 -32.67 25.84 19.46
N TYR A 72 -33.49 24.93 18.95
CA TYR A 72 -34.87 25.25 18.56
C TYR A 72 -35.85 25.09 19.73
N ARG A 73 -35.66 24.12 20.63
CA ARG A 73 -36.62 23.81 21.72
C ARG A 73 -36.40 24.64 22.98
N LEU A 74 -35.22 25.20 23.22
CA LEU A 74 -34.96 26.08 24.37
C LEU A 74 -35.54 27.50 24.20
N ILE A 75 -35.97 27.88 23.00
CA ILE A 75 -36.56 29.21 22.73
C ILE A 75 -38.01 29.24 23.20
N ASP A 76 -38.67 28.09 23.33
CA ASP A 76 -40.07 28.02 23.81
C ASP A 76 -40.17 28.36 25.28
N ASN A 77 -41.17 29.20 25.64
CA ASN A 77 -41.41 29.61 27.01
C ASN A 77 -41.77 28.47 27.98
N ASN A 78 -42.25 27.34 27.45
CA ASN A 78 -42.50 26.09 28.19
C ASN A 78 -41.57 24.99 27.70
N THR A 79 -40.39 24.88 28.31
CA THR A 79 -39.39 23.89 27.91
C THR A 79 -39.82 22.47 28.31
N ASP A 80 -40.08 21.62 27.31
CA ASP A 80 -40.36 20.20 27.49
C ASP A 80 -39.03 19.41 27.55
N TRP A 81 -38.48 19.23 28.77
CA TRP A 81 -37.24 18.49 28.99
C TRP A 81 -37.34 17.02 28.60
N LEU A 82 -38.52 16.39 28.77
CA LEU A 82 -38.75 15.00 28.38
C LEU A 82 -38.72 14.87 26.85
N GLY A 83 -39.38 15.78 26.13
CA GLY A 83 -39.33 15.84 24.67
C GLY A 83 -37.94 16.08 24.14
N ILE A 84 -37.18 17.00 24.75
CA ILE A 84 -35.78 17.25 24.37
C ILE A 84 -34.92 15.99 24.57
N ALA A 85 -35.06 15.31 25.72
CA ALA A 85 -34.29 14.09 26.01
C ALA A 85 -34.62 12.95 25.02
N THR A 86 -35.91 12.75 24.72
CA THR A 86 -36.36 11.71 23.77
C THR A 86 -35.91 12.00 22.35
N LEU A 87 -35.99 13.26 21.87
CA LEU A 87 -35.51 13.65 20.54
C LEU A 87 -33.99 13.54 20.45
N SER A 88 -33.24 13.93 21.49
CA SER A 88 -31.78 13.77 21.52
C SER A 88 -31.41 12.28 21.50
N GLY A 89 -32.11 11.44 22.28
CA GLY A 89 -31.91 9.98 22.20
C GLY A 89 -32.19 9.42 20.81
N ALA A 90 -33.24 9.89 20.15
CA ALA A 90 -33.53 9.54 18.76
C ALA A 90 -32.45 10.01 17.78
N ALA A 91 -31.85 11.19 17.99
CA ALA A 91 -30.73 11.70 17.18
C ALA A 91 -29.49 10.80 17.31
N PHE A 92 -29.16 10.32 18.50
CA PHE A 92 -28.09 9.34 18.70
C PHE A 92 -28.39 7.99 18.06
N LEU A 93 -29.60 7.46 18.20
CA LEU A 93 -30.02 6.22 17.51
C LEU A 93 -29.92 6.38 15.98
N ASN A 94 -30.37 7.51 15.44
CA ASN A 94 -30.23 7.83 14.02
C ASN A 94 -28.77 7.88 13.60
N GLY A 95 -27.88 8.49 14.39
CA GLY A 95 -26.45 8.55 14.11
C GLY A 95 -25.81 7.15 14.05
N ILE A 96 -26.11 6.28 15.01
CA ILE A 96 -25.64 4.89 15.04
C ILE A 96 -26.20 4.10 13.84
N ALA A 97 -27.50 4.22 13.57
CA ALA A 97 -28.14 3.55 12.44
C ALA A 97 -27.57 4.01 11.10
N ALA A 98 -27.37 5.31 10.91
CA ALA A 98 -26.78 5.89 9.70
C ALA A 98 -25.34 5.40 9.49
N ALA A 99 -24.51 5.38 10.54
CA ALA A 99 -23.15 4.88 10.48
C ALA A 99 -23.10 3.38 10.13
N SER A 100 -23.94 2.56 10.78
CA SER A 100 -24.02 1.13 10.51
C SER A 100 -24.52 0.83 9.10
N LEU A 101 -25.56 1.53 8.66
CA LEU A 101 -26.11 1.38 7.31
C LEU A 101 -25.08 1.82 6.24
N THR A 102 -24.35 2.91 6.51
CA THR A 102 -23.28 3.38 5.60
C THR A 102 -22.21 2.31 5.45
N LEU A 103 -21.76 1.69 6.55
CA LEU A 103 -20.75 0.61 6.50
C LEU A 103 -21.27 -0.61 5.72
N LEU A 104 -22.52 -1.02 5.97
CA LEU A 104 -23.15 -2.13 5.26
C LEU A 104 -23.32 -1.84 3.76
N LEU A 105 -23.86 -0.68 3.40
CA LEU A 105 -24.07 -0.30 2.01
C LEU A 105 -22.72 -0.14 1.28
N GLN A 106 -21.71 0.42 1.92
CA GLN A 106 -20.38 0.49 1.35
C GLN A 106 -19.84 -0.90 1.01
N TYR A 107 -19.98 -1.86 1.92
CA TYR A 107 -19.58 -3.25 1.68
C TYR A 107 -20.36 -3.86 0.50
N LEU A 108 -21.67 -3.74 0.48
CA LEU A 108 -22.51 -4.28 -0.59
C LEU A 108 -22.19 -3.65 -1.95
N PHE A 109 -22.11 -2.33 -2.02
CA PHE A 109 -21.79 -1.63 -3.28
C PHE A 109 -20.37 -1.91 -3.77
N SER A 110 -19.41 -2.04 -2.86
CA SER A 110 -18.05 -2.43 -3.28
C SER A 110 -18.02 -3.81 -3.93
N GLN A 111 -18.78 -4.78 -3.40
CA GLN A 111 -18.89 -6.11 -4.00
C GLN A 111 -19.62 -6.10 -5.34
N LEU A 112 -20.75 -5.39 -5.42
CA LEU A 112 -21.56 -5.30 -6.64
C LEU A 112 -20.86 -4.59 -7.80
N LEU A 113 -20.14 -3.52 -7.49
CA LEU A 113 -19.48 -2.66 -8.49
C LEU A 113 -18.00 -3.01 -8.71
N GLY A 114 -17.47 -4.01 -7.99
CA GLY A 114 -16.04 -4.36 -8.04
C GLY A 114 -15.11 -3.24 -7.59
N LEU A 115 -15.61 -2.31 -6.74
CA LEU A 115 -14.82 -1.18 -6.26
C LEU A 115 -13.94 -1.61 -5.07
N THR A 116 -12.68 -1.19 -5.09
CA THR A 116 -11.78 -1.39 -3.96
C THR A 116 -12.02 -0.35 -2.87
N THR A 117 -12.29 -0.80 -1.65
CA THR A 117 -12.45 0.10 -0.51
C THR A 117 -11.17 0.19 0.32
N SER A 118 -10.99 1.30 1.05
CA SER A 118 -9.87 1.44 1.97
C SER A 118 -9.86 0.35 3.06
N LEU A 119 -11.03 -0.09 3.52
CA LEU A 119 -11.14 -1.19 4.51
C LEU A 119 -10.66 -2.51 3.91
N GLN A 120 -11.04 -2.82 2.67
CA GLN A 120 -10.58 -4.02 1.98
C GLN A 120 -9.05 -3.98 1.76
N MET A 121 -8.50 -2.83 1.36
CA MET A 121 -7.04 -2.69 1.23
C MET A 121 -6.32 -2.89 2.56
N MET A 122 -6.86 -2.36 3.67
CA MET A 122 -6.29 -2.57 5.01
C MET A 122 -6.34 -4.03 5.45
N ASP A 123 -7.39 -4.77 5.09
CA ASP A 123 -7.50 -6.21 5.40
C ASP A 123 -6.47 -7.02 4.59
N LEU A 124 -6.30 -6.71 3.31
CA LEU A 124 -5.29 -7.34 2.45
C LEU A 124 -3.85 -7.06 2.91
N LEU A 125 -3.60 -5.93 3.55
CA LEU A 125 -2.27 -5.56 4.08
C LEU A 125 -1.94 -6.21 5.43
N ARG A 126 -2.85 -6.99 6.01
CA ARG A 126 -2.60 -7.69 7.27
C ARG A 126 -1.53 -8.78 7.07
N PRO A 127 -0.55 -8.86 7.96
CA PRO A 127 0.53 -9.86 7.85
C PRO A 127 0.04 -11.32 7.87
N ASP A 128 -1.14 -11.59 8.42
CA ASP A 128 -1.77 -12.91 8.49
C ASP A 128 -2.58 -13.28 7.23
N HIS A 129 -2.63 -12.41 6.22
CA HIS A 129 -3.28 -12.72 4.94
C HIS A 129 -2.62 -13.95 4.29
N PRO A 130 -3.41 -14.97 3.85
CA PRO A 130 -2.87 -16.26 3.41
C PRO A 130 -1.82 -16.16 2.28
N LEU A 131 -2.00 -15.24 1.31
CA LEU A 131 -1.03 -15.06 0.23
C LEU A 131 0.26 -14.41 0.74
N LEU A 132 0.20 -13.45 1.68
CA LEU A 132 1.41 -12.86 2.26
C LEU A 132 2.19 -13.89 3.08
N GLN A 133 1.51 -14.77 3.81
CA GLN A 133 2.13 -15.88 4.52
C GLN A 133 2.76 -16.90 3.56
N HIS A 134 2.15 -17.13 2.40
CA HIS A 134 2.73 -17.96 1.35
C HIS A 134 4.00 -17.33 0.79
N MET A 135 3.96 -16.05 0.39
CA MET A 135 5.12 -15.30 -0.11
C MET A 135 6.27 -15.30 0.90
N LEU A 136 5.98 -15.05 2.19
CA LEU A 136 6.99 -15.02 3.24
C LEU A 136 7.71 -16.36 3.40
N ARG A 137 7.02 -17.48 3.23
CA ARG A 137 7.60 -18.83 3.36
C ARG A 137 8.38 -19.25 2.13
N GLU A 138 7.81 -19.04 0.92
CA GLU A 138 8.40 -19.55 -0.32
C GLU A 138 9.46 -18.62 -0.92
N MET A 139 9.32 -17.30 -0.71
CA MET A 139 10.19 -16.28 -1.32
C MET A 139 10.52 -15.13 -0.36
N PRO A 140 11.18 -15.39 0.77
CA PRO A 140 11.42 -14.39 1.80
C PRO A 140 12.22 -13.18 1.31
N GLY A 141 13.14 -13.37 0.37
CA GLY A 141 13.91 -12.28 -0.25
C GLY A 141 13.05 -11.34 -1.08
N SER A 142 12.22 -11.90 -1.99
CA SER A 142 11.27 -11.10 -2.77
C SER A 142 10.20 -10.45 -1.89
N TYR A 143 9.75 -11.13 -0.82
CA TYR A 143 8.83 -10.51 0.14
C TYR A 143 9.44 -9.29 0.83
N GLN A 144 10.71 -9.38 1.26
CA GLN A 144 11.44 -8.25 1.84
C GLN A 144 11.63 -7.10 0.84
N HIS A 145 11.95 -7.43 -0.42
CA HIS A 145 12.00 -6.47 -1.52
C HIS A 145 10.64 -5.76 -1.70
N SER A 146 9.55 -6.52 -1.80
CA SER A 146 8.20 -5.95 -1.95
C SER A 146 7.82 -4.99 -0.80
N LEU A 147 8.27 -5.25 0.43
CA LEU A 147 8.07 -4.32 1.56
C LEU A 147 8.84 -3.01 1.37
N GLN A 148 10.07 -3.06 0.85
CA GLN A 148 10.86 -1.85 0.57
C GLN A 148 10.24 -1.05 -0.58
N VAL A 149 9.86 -1.71 -1.67
CA VAL A 149 9.16 -1.10 -2.80
C VAL A 149 7.84 -0.47 -2.34
N ALA A 150 7.08 -1.16 -1.49
CA ALA A 150 5.82 -0.63 -0.95
C ALA A 150 6.03 0.66 -0.12
N ASN A 151 7.10 0.73 0.68
CA ASN A 151 7.43 1.94 1.42
C ASN A 151 7.79 3.11 0.51
N LEU A 152 8.56 2.86 -0.56
CA LEU A 152 8.91 3.87 -1.55
C LEU A 152 7.68 4.37 -2.30
N ALA A 153 6.88 3.42 -2.82
CA ALA A 153 5.72 3.71 -3.65
C ALA A 153 4.62 4.45 -2.87
N GLU A 154 4.34 4.05 -1.62
CA GLU A 154 3.36 4.71 -0.76
C GLU A 154 3.72 6.18 -0.51
N GLN A 155 4.97 6.46 -0.12
CA GLN A 155 5.44 7.82 0.14
C GLN A 155 5.35 8.71 -1.12
N ALA A 156 5.74 8.18 -2.28
CA ALA A 156 5.65 8.90 -3.54
C ALA A 156 4.18 9.15 -3.94
N ALA A 157 3.30 8.18 -3.76
CA ALA A 157 1.87 8.33 -4.02
C ALA A 157 1.24 9.43 -3.14
N GLU A 158 1.60 9.49 -1.84
CA GLU A 158 1.12 10.54 -0.93
C GLU A 158 1.52 11.94 -1.40
N VAL A 159 2.77 12.14 -1.79
CA VAL A 159 3.31 13.45 -2.17
C VAL A 159 2.62 14.00 -3.42
N ILE A 160 2.26 13.14 -4.38
CA ILE A 160 1.58 13.57 -5.61
C ILE A 160 0.05 13.47 -5.54
N GLY A 161 -0.51 13.08 -4.36
CA GLY A 161 -1.97 12.94 -4.16
C GLY A 161 -2.61 11.78 -4.94
N ALA A 162 -1.84 10.72 -5.23
CA ALA A 162 -2.34 9.44 -5.72
C ALA A 162 -2.88 8.57 -4.57
N ASP A 163 -3.47 7.41 -4.86
CA ASP A 163 -3.97 6.51 -3.81
C ASP A 163 -2.81 5.72 -3.16
N ALA A 164 -2.25 6.28 -2.09
CA ALA A 164 -1.12 5.71 -1.38
C ALA A 164 -1.41 4.31 -0.80
N LEU A 165 -2.63 4.07 -0.30
CA LEU A 165 -3.00 2.78 0.29
C LEU A 165 -3.13 1.69 -0.77
N LEU A 166 -3.74 2.02 -1.90
CA LEU A 166 -3.82 1.13 -3.07
C LEU A 166 -2.41 0.84 -3.62
N THR A 167 -1.58 1.89 -3.75
CA THR A 167 -0.20 1.77 -4.25
C THR A 167 0.63 0.86 -3.33
N ARG A 168 0.51 1.02 -2.01
CA ARG A 168 1.16 0.14 -1.03
C ARG A 168 0.71 -1.31 -1.19
N ALA A 169 -0.61 -1.54 -1.26
CA ALA A 169 -1.15 -2.88 -1.41
C ALA A 169 -0.68 -3.52 -2.73
N GLY A 170 -0.77 -2.79 -3.85
CA GLY A 170 -0.24 -3.25 -5.13
C GLY A 170 1.23 -3.61 -5.09
N ALA A 171 2.05 -2.76 -4.47
CA ALA A 171 3.48 -2.98 -4.33
C ALA A 171 3.84 -4.19 -3.46
N ILE A 172 3.06 -4.51 -2.42
CA ILE A 172 3.33 -5.70 -1.60
C ILE A 172 3.07 -6.99 -2.39
N TYR A 173 2.07 -6.99 -3.27
CA TYR A 173 1.66 -8.20 -3.98
C TYR A 173 2.24 -8.33 -5.39
N HIS A 174 2.88 -7.29 -5.96
CA HIS A 174 3.24 -7.24 -7.38
C HIS A 174 4.02 -8.48 -7.86
N ASP A 175 4.89 -8.98 -7.03
CA ASP A 175 5.81 -10.08 -7.28
C ASP A 175 5.33 -11.45 -6.78
N ALA A 176 4.06 -11.58 -6.38
CA ALA A 176 3.55 -12.82 -5.77
C ALA A 176 3.82 -14.08 -6.61
N GLY A 177 3.85 -13.95 -7.95
CA GLY A 177 4.12 -15.05 -8.87
C GLY A 177 5.51 -15.65 -8.76
N LYS A 178 6.51 -14.91 -8.27
CA LYS A 178 7.86 -15.44 -8.01
C LYS A 178 7.86 -16.62 -7.03
N SER A 179 6.80 -16.74 -6.21
CA SER A 179 6.66 -17.85 -5.24
C SER A 179 6.51 -19.23 -5.89
N LEU A 180 6.20 -19.32 -7.18
CA LEU A 180 6.12 -20.61 -7.89
C LEU A 180 7.50 -21.11 -8.36
N ASN A 181 8.43 -20.19 -8.62
CA ASN A 181 9.80 -20.53 -9.05
C ASN A 181 10.83 -19.64 -8.33
N PRO A 182 10.90 -19.64 -6.98
CA PRO A 182 11.65 -18.63 -6.22
C PRO A 182 13.16 -18.66 -6.48
N THR A 183 13.74 -19.80 -6.81
CA THR A 183 15.19 -19.97 -7.05
C THR A 183 15.71 -19.27 -8.30
N PHE A 184 14.81 -18.89 -9.22
CA PHE A 184 15.16 -18.10 -10.41
C PHE A 184 15.30 -16.60 -10.13
N PHE A 185 15.02 -16.14 -8.92
CA PHE A 185 15.12 -14.73 -8.55
C PHE A 185 16.25 -14.56 -7.54
N ILE A 186 17.22 -13.71 -7.92
CA ILE A 186 18.50 -13.56 -7.22
C ILE A 186 18.33 -13.22 -5.72
N GLU A 187 17.29 -12.49 -5.38
CA GLU A 187 16.98 -12.10 -4.01
C GLU A 187 16.57 -13.28 -3.12
N ASN A 188 16.18 -14.43 -3.70
CA ASN A 188 15.84 -15.64 -2.97
C ASN A 188 16.94 -16.71 -3.01
N GLN A 189 18.02 -16.46 -3.76
CA GLN A 189 19.13 -17.41 -3.84
C GLN A 189 19.98 -17.39 -2.58
N VAL A 190 20.41 -18.58 -2.15
CA VAL A 190 21.33 -18.73 -1.02
C VAL A 190 22.75 -18.68 -1.55
N GLN A 191 23.60 -17.79 -0.99
CA GLN A 191 25.00 -17.67 -1.40
C GLN A 191 25.69 -19.05 -1.39
N GLY A 192 26.36 -19.40 -2.50
CA GLY A 192 27.12 -20.66 -2.64
C GLY A 192 26.35 -21.85 -3.20
N LYS A 193 25.07 -21.70 -3.58
CA LYS A 193 24.37 -22.69 -4.42
C LYS A 193 24.60 -22.36 -5.90
N ILE A 194 24.57 -23.42 -6.75
CA ILE A 194 24.67 -23.31 -8.21
C ILE A 194 23.58 -22.35 -8.69
N ASP A 195 23.96 -21.35 -9.49
CA ASP A 195 23.01 -20.41 -10.07
C ASP A 195 22.09 -21.18 -11.03
N SER A 196 20.79 -21.16 -10.76
CA SER A 196 19.79 -21.81 -11.60
C SER A 196 19.77 -21.25 -13.04
N HIS A 197 20.47 -20.11 -13.26
CA HIS A 197 20.61 -19.48 -14.57
C HIS A 197 21.75 -20.10 -15.41
N ASP A 198 22.78 -20.71 -14.78
CA ASP A 198 23.97 -21.22 -15.49
C ASP A 198 23.65 -22.52 -16.28
N GLU A 199 22.58 -23.23 -15.93
CA GLU A 199 22.20 -24.50 -16.55
C GLU A 199 21.23 -24.34 -17.74
N LEU A 200 20.64 -23.15 -17.94
CA LEU A 200 19.61 -22.89 -18.95
C LEU A 200 20.08 -21.89 -20.00
N ASP A 201 19.54 -22.04 -21.20
CA ASP A 201 19.66 -21.03 -22.24
C ASP A 201 19.07 -19.67 -21.76
N PRO A 202 19.74 -18.52 -22.04
CA PRO A 202 19.25 -17.20 -21.63
C PRO A 202 17.82 -16.90 -22.04
N ARG A 203 17.33 -17.41 -23.16
CA ARG A 203 15.96 -17.27 -23.62
C ARG A 203 14.98 -18.03 -22.71
N GLN A 204 15.33 -19.25 -22.32
CA GLN A 204 14.50 -20.06 -21.41
C GLN A 204 14.43 -19.40 -20.02
N THR A 205 15.57 -18.89 -19.53
CA THR A 205 15.62 -18.14 -18.27
C THR A 205 14.75 -16.88 -18.33
N ALA A 206 14.80 -16.12 -19.44
CA ALA A 206 13.93 -14.96 -19.63
C ALA A 206 12.44 -15.31 -19.58
N GLN A 207 12.06 -16.41 -20.24
CA GLN A 207 10.66 -16.87 -20.24
C GLN A 207 10.18 -17.22 -18.83
N ILE A 208 10.99 -17.92 -18.03
CA ILE A 208 10.67 -18.24 -16.63
C ILE A 208 10.51 -16.97 -15.80
N ILE A 209 11.43 -15.99 -15.99
CA ILE A 209 11.35 -14.71 -15.30
C ILE A 209 10.08 -13.95 -15.71
N ILE A 210 9.77 -13.86 -17.01
CA ILE A 210 8.58 -13.15 -17.51
C ILE A 210 7.29 -13.83 -17.03
N GLN A 211 7.30 -15.16 -16.90
CA GLN A 211 6.14 -15.95 -16.50
C GLN A 211 5.62 -15.57 -15.10
N HIS A 212 6.46 -15.01 -14.18
CA HIS A 212 5.98 -14.66 -12.84
C HIS A 212 4.81 -13.65 -12.87
N VAL A 213 4.73 -12.81 -13.90
CA VAL A 213 3.61 -11.86 -14.06
C VAL A 213 2.29 -12.62 -14.22
N HIS A 214 2.27 -13.64 -15.09
CA HIS A 214 1.09 -14.48 -15.30
C HIS A 214 0.77 -15.32 -14.05
N ASP A 215 1.79 -15.91 -13.46
CA ASP A 215 1.68 -16.71 -12.24
C ASP A 215 1.12 -15.88 -11.07
N GLY A 216 1.52 -14.60 -10.97
CA GLY A 216 0.97 -13.63 -10.03
C GLY A 216 -0.53 -13.45 -10.19
N ILE A 217 -1.02 -13.33 -11.43
CA ILE A 217 -2.45 -13.23 -11.73
C ILE A 217 -3.22 -14.49 -11.33
N LEU A 218 -2.65 -15.68 -11.56
CA LEU A 218 -3.26 -16.94 -11.14
C LEU A 218 -3.40 -17.00 -9.61
N LEU A 219 -2.36 -16.59 -8.89
CA LEU A 219 -2.39 -16.50 -7.43
C LEU A 219 -3.37 -15.43 -6.94
N ALA A 220 -3.40 -14.25 -7.57
CA ALA A 220 -4.34 -13.19 -7.22
C ALA A 220 -5.80 -13.67 -7.33
N ARG A 221 -6.14 -14.41 -8.39
CA ARG A 221 -7.47 -15.01 -8.58
C ARG A 221 -7.75 -16.11 -7.55
N LYS A 222 -6.79 -16.98 -7.28
CA LYS A 222 -6.89 -18.05 -6.27
C LYS A 222 -7.19 -17.49 -4.87
N TYR A 223 -6.52 -16.39 -4.50
CA TYR A 223 -6.68 -15.73 -3.21
C TYR A 223 -7.70 -14.58 -3.22
N ARG A 224 -8.47 -14.44 -4.31
CA ARG A 224 -9.56 -13.46 -4.49
C ARG A 224 -9.11 -12.00 -4.28
N LEU A 225 -7.92 -11.66 -4.74
CA LEU A 225 -7.48 -10.28 -4.74
C LEU A 225 -8.32 -9.44 -5.73
N PRO A 226 -8.64 -8.18 -5.39
CA PRO A 226 -9.34 -7.26 -6.28
C PRO A 226 -8.65 -7.12 -7.63
N VAL A 227 -9.44 -6.89 -8.69
CA VAL A 227 -8.92 -6.69 -10.06
C VAL A 227 -7.88 -5.56 -10.08
N ARG A 228 -8.12 -4.49 -9.33
CA ARG A 228 -7.20 -3.35 -9.24
C ARG A 228 -5.79 -3.72 -8.75
N LEU A 229 -5.64 -4.76 -7.91
CA LEU A 229 -4.32 -5.27 -7.52
C LEU A 229 -3.69 -6.15 -8.60
N GLN A 230 -4.51 -6.78 -9.45
CA GLN A 230 -4.01 -7.54 -10.60
C GLN A 230 -3.36 -6.60 -11.65
N ASP A 231 -3.85 -5.36 -11.79
CA ASP A 231 -3.22 -4.35 -12.66
C ASP A 231 -1.77 -4.09 -12.25
N PHE A 232 -1.48 -4.00 -10.95
CA PHE A 232 -0.10 -3.82 -10.46
C PHE A 232 0.80 -5.01 -10.84
N MET A 233 0.29 -6.23 -10.80
CA MET A 233 1.04 -7.42 -11.21
C MET A 233 1.30 -7.43 -12.71
N LEU A 234 0.33 -6.98 -13.52
CA LEU A 234 0.46 -6.96 -14.98
C LEU A 234 1.38 -5.86 -15.49
N GLU A 235 1.31 -4.68 -14.85
CA GLU A 235 1.85 -3.44 -15.40
C GLU A 235 3.23 -3.08 -14.85
N HIS A 236 3.71 -3.69 -13.74
CA HIS A 236 4.93 -3.24 -13.06
C HIS A 236 6.21 -3.37 -13.89
N HIS A 237 6.26 -4.28 -14.86
CA HIS A 237 7.35 -4.36 -15.82
C HIS A 237 6.97 -3.80 -17.21
N GLY A 238 5.69 -3.47 -17.43
CA GLY A 238 5.22 -2.94 -18.70
C GLY A 238 5.63 -3.79 -19.89
N THR A 239 6.22 -3.15 -20.89
CA THR A 239 6.77 -3.78 -22.09
C THR A 239 8.31 -3.74 -22.11
N MET A 240 8.95 -3.68 -20.94
CA MET A 240 10.40 -3.65 -20.83
C MET A 240 11.04 -4.99 -21.20
N VAL A 241 12.36 -4.95 -21.48
CA VAL A 241 13.14 -6.14 -21.85
C VAL A 241 13.91 -6.65 -20.64
N THR A 242 13.97 -7.97 -20.46
CA THR A 242 14.86 -8.63 -19.49
C THR A 242 16.30 -8.49 -19.95
N ARG A 243 16.89 -7.29 -19.74
CA ARG A 243 18.16 -6.87 -20.35
C ARG A 243 19.33 -7.78 -20.04
N TYR A 244 19.41 -8.30 -18.82
CA TYR A 244 20.50 -9.20 -18.46
C TYR A 244 20.48 -10.45 -19.34
N GLN A 245 19.35 -11.11 -19.47
CA GLN A 245 19.17 -12.33 -20.26
C GLN A 245 19.39 -12.05 -21.76
N TYR A 246 18.85 -10.92 -22.25
CA TYR A 246 19.09 -10.49 -23.63
C TYR A 246 20.58 -10.29 -23.90
N THR A 247 21.28 -9.59 -23.00
CA THR A 247 22.74 -9.37 -23.15
C THR A 247 23.52 -10.68 -23.12
N GLN A 248 23.12 -11.65 -22.30
CA GLN A 248 23.76 -12.97 -22.28
C GLN A 248 23.49 -13.73 -23.59
N ALA A 249 22.27 -13.66 -24.13
CA ALA A 249 21.94 -14.26 -25.43
C ALA A 249 22.78 -13.66 -26.59
N VAL A 250 22.93 -12.33 -26.61
CA VAL A 250 23.77 -11.65 -27.61
C VAL A 250 25.25 -12.06 -27.47
N LYS A 251 25.77 -12.19 -26.25
CA LYS A 251 27.10 -12.70 -26.00
C LYS A 251 27.28 -14.14 -26.50
N ALA A 252 26.30 -15.02 -26.26
CA ALA A 252 26.30 -16.39 -26.77
C ALA A 252 26.25 -16.46 -28.29
N ALA A 253 25.65 -15.45 -28.95
CA ALA A 253 25.65 -15.26 -30.39
C ALA A 253 26.93 -14.51 -30.90
N ASN A 254 28.04 -14.53 -30.16
CA ASN A 254 29.28 -13.85 -30.48
C ASN A 254 29.17 -12.32 -30.73
N GLY A 255 28.19 -11.68 -30.09
CA GLY A 255 27.94 -10.24 -30.20
C GLY A 255 27.04 -9.86 -31.39
N ASP A 256 26.52 -10.80 -32.14
CA ASP A 256 25.62 -10.54 -33.27
C ASP A 256 24.16 -10.43 -32.81
N GLU A 257 23.71 -9.18 -32.61
CA GLU A 257 22.34 -8.87 -32.20
C GLU A 257 21.29 -9.33 -33.22
N SER A 258 21.66 -9.47 -34.50
CA SER A 258 20.72 -9.87 -35.56
C SER A 258 20.24 -11.33 -35.41
N GLN A 259 20.96 -12.16 -34.68
CA GLN A 259 20.64 -13.56 -34.41
C GLN A 259 19.75 -13.71 -33.17
N VAL A 260 19.52 -12.65 -32.41
CA VAL A 260 18.76 -12.68 -31.17
C VAL A 260 17.50 -11.82 -31.29
N ASN A 261 16.34 -12.47 -31.31
CA ASN A 261 15.07 -11.74 -31.34
C ASN A 261 14.78 -11.10 -29.98
N ILE A 262 14.84 -9.77 -29.87
CA ILE A 262 14.60 -9.01 -28.65
C ILE A 262 13.20 -9.22 -28.07
N GLU A 263 12.21 -9.55 -28.90
CA GLU A 263 10.82 -9.78 -28.47
C GLU A 263 10.67 -11.04 -27.59
N ASP A 264 11.61 -12.00 -27.69
CA ASP A 264 11.63 -13.18 -26.82
C ASP A 264 12.00 -12.84 -25.35
N PHE A 265 12.54 -11.63 -25.13
CA PHE A 265 12.99 -11.11 -23.85
C PHE A 265 12.11 -9.98 -23.31
N ARG A 266 11.02 -9.65 -24.01
CA ARG A 266 10.13 -8.55 -23.68
C ARG A 266 8.96 -9.02 -22.83
N TYR A 267 8.66 -8.25 -21.78
CA TYR A 267 7.42 -8.44 -21.04
C TYR A 267 6.21 -8.11 -21.90
N PRO A 268 5.10 -8.86 -21.77
CA PRO A 268 3.94 -8.73 -22.65
C PRO A 268 3.14 -7.45 -22.42
N GLY A 269 3.39 -6.74 -21.31
CA GLY A 269 2.64 -5.54 -20.95
C GLY A 269 1.28 -5.86 -20.29
N PRO A 270 0.40 -4.86 -20.23
CA PRO A 270 0.56 -3.50 -20.75
C PRO A 270 1.58 -2.64 -19.98
N SER A 271 1.98 -1.51 -20.55
CA SER A 271 2.64 -0.44 -19.80
C SER A 271 1.69 0.12 -18.73
N PRO A 272 2.19 0.78 -17.67
CA PRO A 272 1.35 1.36 -16.63
C PRO A 272 0.21 2.22 -17.18
N GLN A 273 -1.01 1.97 -16.68
CA GLN A 273 -2.25 2.64 -17.11
C GLN A 273 -2.76 3.64 -16.06
N SER A 274 -2.10 3.72 -14.90
CA SER A 274 -2.45 4.63 -13.81
C SER A 274 -1.23 5.24 -13.17
N ARG A 275 -1.43 6.33 -12.40
CA ARG A 275 -0.35 6.96 -11.62
C ARG A 275 0.23 5.97 -10.60
N GLU A 276 -0.62 5.18 -9.98
CA GLU A 276 -0.26 4.21 -8.94
C GLU A 276 0.61 3.08 -9.49
N THR A 277 0.27 2.51 -10.64
CA THR A 277 1.07 1.44 -11.26
C THR A 277 2.37 1.96 -11.85
N ALA A 278 2.39 3.20 -12.36
CA ALA A 278 3.63 3.85 -12.79
C ALA A 278 4.58 4.13 -11.61
N ILE A 279 4.04 4.59 -10.46
CA ILE A 279 4.85 4.77 -9.24
C ILE A 279 5.46 3.44 -8.81
N LEU A 280 4.69 2.34 -8.87
CA LEU A 280 5.22 1.01 -8.57
C LEU A 280 6.39 0.64 -9.50
N MET A 281 6.22 0.75 -10.82
CA MET A 281 7.30 0.47 -11.78
C MET A 281 8.57 1.24 -11.46
N LEU A 282 8.44 2.54 -11.18
CA LEU A 282 9.59 3.38 -10.83
C LEU A 282 10.22 2.97 -9.50
N ALA A 283 9.40 2.67 -8.48
CA ALA A 283 9.87 2.27 -7.15
C ALA A 283 10.60 0.92 -7.17
N ASP A 284 10.08 -0.04 -7.93
CA ASP A 284 10.68 -1.36 -8.13
C ASP A 284 12.06 -1.24 -8.81
N GLY A 285 12.12 -0.54 -9.94
CA GLY A 285 13.38 -0.32 -10.64
C GLY A 285 14.41 0.45 -9.82
N VAL A 286 13.98 1.41 -9.01
CA VAL A 286 14.86 2.20 -8.14
C VAL A 286 15.37 1.36 -6.97
N GLU A 287 14.52 0.57 -6.29
CA GLU A 287 14.94 -0.30 -5.18
C GLU A 287 15.95 -1.33 -5.66
N ALA A 288 15.63 -2.03 -6.75
CA ALA A 288 16.50 -3.05 -7.32
C ALA A 288 17.90 -2.49 -7.70
N ARG A 289 17.94 -1.31 -8.32
CA ARG A 289 19.19 -0.65 -8.68
C ARG A 289 19.96 -0.13 -7.47
N ALA A 290 19.29 0.54 -6.53
CA ALA A 290 19.92 1.07 -5.34
C ALA A 290 20.55 -0.04 -4.48
N ARG A 291 19.91 -1.21 -4.43
CA ARG A 291 20.44 -2.41 -3.76
C ARG A 291 21.67 -2.98 -4.47
N ALA A 292 21.69 -2.95 -5.81
CA ALA A 292 22.79 -3.48 -6.61
C ALA A 292 24.01 -2.54 -6.66
N GLU A 293 23.80 -1.23 -6.81
CA GLU A 293 24.85 -0.24 -7.03
C GLU A 293 25.37 0.39 -5.71
N ILE A 294 24.61 0.33 -4.61
CA ILE A 294 24.94 0.84 -3.27
C ILE A 294 25.53 2.27 -3.34
N PRO A 295 24.70 3.29 -3.66
CA PRO A 295 25.15 4.66 -3.80
C PRO A 295 25.76 5.19 -2.51
N LYS A 296 26.88 5.90 -2.60
CA LYS A 296 27.71 6.36 -1.46
C LYS A 296 27.15 7.60 -0.79
N ASP A 297 26.47 8.44 -1.55
CA ASP A 297 25.92 9.71 -1.09
C ASP A 297 24.58 10.03 -1.76
N GLU A 298 23.99 11.16 -1.33
CA GLU A 298 22.69 11.60 -1.85
C GLU A 298 22.76 12.00 -3.34
N GLU A 299 23.89 12.49 -3.80
CA GLU A 299 24.05 12.91 -5.20
C GLU A 299 24.08 11.69 -6.14
N GLU A 300 24.89 10.68 -5.79
CA GLU A 300 24.90 9.39 -6.51
C GLU A 300 23.51 8.72 -6.50
N LEU A 301 22.84 8.71 -5.34
CA LEU A 301 21.50 8.17 -5.20
C LEU A 301 20.50 8.92 -6.11
N ARG A 302 20.51 10.23 -6.10
CA ARG A 302 19.65 11.06 -6.94
C ARG A 302 19.91 10.84 -8.43
N ALA A 303 21.16 10.73 -8.81
CA ALA A 303 21.57 10.43 -10.19
C ALA A 303 21.07 9.04 -10.63
N LEU A 304 21.17 8.03 -9.76
CA LEU A 304 20.66 6.69 -10.00
C LEU A 304 19.13 6.70 -10.21
N ILE A 305 18.38 7.36 -9.31
CA ILE A 305 16.93 7.44 -9.39
C ILE A 305 16.50 8.13 -10.69
N ARG A 306 17.13 9.25 -11.06
CA ARG A 306 16.86 9.95 -12.32
C ARG A 306 17.11 9.05 -13.53
N LYS A 307 18.19 8.28 -13.54
CA LYS A 307 18.48 7.33 -14.64
C LYS A 307 17.36 6.30 -14.82
N VAL A 308 16.74 5.84 -13.73
CA VAL A 308 15.59 4.90 -13.80
C VAL A 308 14.37 5.60 -14.40
N VAL A 309 14.05 6.80 -13.90
CA VAL A 309 12.90 7.57 -14.39
C VAL A 309 13.06 7.92 -15.87
N ASP A 310 14.22 8.46 -16.25
CA ASP A 310 14.55 8.84 -17.64
C ASP A 310 14.47 7.63 -18.57
N TYR A 311 14.94 6.47 -18.09
CA TYR A 311 14.88 5.22 -18.83
C TYR A 311 13.42 4.78 -19.08
N CYS A 312 12.58 4.72 -18.03
CA CYS A 312 11.17 4.36 -18.19
C CYS A 312 10.43 5.34 -19.11
N GLN A 313 10.74 6.63 -19.01
CA GLN A 313 10.16 7.66 -19.86
C GLN A 313 10.60 7.49 -21.33
N LYS A 314 11.90 7.26 -21.58
CA LYS A 314 12.45 7.05 -22.93
C LYS A 314 11.86 5.82 -23.62
N GLU A 315 11.61 4.75 -22.86
CA GLU A 315 10.99 3.51 -23.35
C GLU A 315 9.47 3.62 -23.49
N GLY A 316 8.86 4.82 -23.29
CA GLY A 316 7.43 5.05 -23.43
C GLY A 316 6.56 4.39 -22.37
N GLN A 317 7.18 3.92 -21.25
CA GLN A 317 6.44 3.19 -20.23
C GLN A 317 5.47 4.06 -19.42
N LEU A 318 5.64 5.38 -19.45
CA LEU A 318 4.82 6.34 -18.70
C LEU A 318 3.77 7.05 -19.55
N ASP A 319 3.71 6.78 -20.86
CA ASP A 319 2.90 7.53 -21.84
C ASP A 319 1.39 7.37 -21.62
N ASN A 320 0.96 6.22 -21.08
CA ASN A 320 -0.45 5.94 -20.80
C ASN A 320 -0.90 6.37 -19.40
N THR A 321 -0.06 7.13 -18.68
CA THR A 321 -0.36 7.64 -17.35
C THR A 321 -0.66 9.12 -17.37
N THR A 322 -1.33 9.61 -16.32
CA THR A 322 -1.59 11.06 -16.15
C THR A 322 -0.50 11.75 -15.30
N LEU A 323 0.71 11.15 -15.18
CA LEU A 323 1.83 11.74 -14.47
C LEU A 323 2.34 12.98 -15.20
N THR A 324 2.48 14.07 -14.48
CA THR A 324 3.09 15.30 -14.98
C THR A 324 4.60 15.33 -14.71
N MET A 325 5.35 16.19 -15.40
CA MET A 325 6.77 16.42 -15.11
C MET A 325 7.01 16.90 -13.67
N ARG A 326 6.05 17.63 -13.09
CA ARG A 326 6.08 18.02 -11.69
C ARG A 326 5.93 16.79 -10.78
N ASP A 327 5.02 15.87 -11.08
CA ASP A 327 4.84 14.65 -10.31
C ASP A 327 6.12 13.80 -10.34
N LEU A 328 6.78 13.65 -11.50
CA LEU A 328 8.05 12.94 -11.61
C LEU A 328 9.14 13.56 -10.73
N THR A 329 9.23 14.90 -10.68
CA THR A 329 10.18 15.58 -9.79
C THR A 329 9.89 15.28 -8.32
N LEU A 330 8.62 15.34 -7.91
CA LEU A 330 8.21 15.04 -6.54
C LEU A 330 8.44 13.57 -6.16
N ILE A 331 8.22 12.64 -7.10
CA ILE A 331 8.51 11.21 -6.93
C ILE A 331 10.01 10.99 -6.71
N VAL A 332 10.88 11.60 -7.53
CA VAL A 332 12.34 11.52 -7.37
C VAL A 332 12.77 12.02 -5.99
N ASP A 333 12.26 13.18 -5.56
CA ASP A 333 12.58 13.75 -4.24
C ASP A 333 12.09 12.87 -3.08
N SER A 334 10.90 12.27 -3.22
CA SER A 334 10.36 11.31 -2.26
C SER A 334 11.22 10.06 -2.15
N PHE A 335 11.65 9.49 -3.28
CA PHE A 335 12.51 8.31 -3.30
C PHE A 335 13.87 8.58 -2.68
N VAL A 336 14.52 9.72 -3.01
CA VAL A 336 15.78 10.14 -2.39
C VAL A 336 15.64 10.22 -0.87
N LYS A 337 14.61 10.90 -0.38
CA LYS A 337 14.34 11.07 1.06
C LYS A 337 14.15 9.72 1.76
N THR A 338 13.41 8.81 1.15
CA THR A 338 13.09 7.51 1.76
C THR A 338 14.29 6.58 1.78
N LEU A 339 15.03 6.46 0.65
CA LEU A 339 16.19 5.58 0.55
C LEU A 339 17.40 6.07 1.34
N ARG A 340 17.61 7.39 1.42
CA ARG A 340 18.66 7.95 2.26
C ARG A 340 18.58 7.44 3.70
N ASN A 341 17.38 7.37 4.25
CA ASN A 341 17.15 6.88 5.61
C ASN A 341 17.37 5.36 5.74
N THR A 342 17.27 4.62 4.65
CA THR A 342 17.47 3.16 4.61
C THR A 342 18.96 2.77 4.51
N TYR A 343 19.76 3.55 3.79
CA TYR A 343 21.18 3.26 3.50
C TYR A 343 22.15 4.04 4.39
N HIS A 344 21.73 4.58 5.53
CA HIS A 344 22.66 5.19 6.49
C HIS A 344 23.73 4.19 6.91
N ALA A 345 25.00 4.63 6.82
CA ALA A 345 26.16 3.83 7.26
C ALA A 345 25.94 3.31 8.68
N ARG A 346 25.88 2.00 8.85
CA ARG A 346 25.85 1.39 10.18
C ARG A 346 27.13 1.75 10.89
N ILE A 347 27.04 2.19 12.14
CA ILE A 347 28.18 2.35 13.03
C ILE A 347 28.93 1.03 13.02
N LYS A 348 30.21 1.02 12.64
CA LYS A 348 31.05 -0.14 12.82
C LYS A 348 31.17 -0.39 14.33
N TYR A 349 30.57 -1.46 14.81
CA TYR A 349 30.80 -1.90 16.17
C TYR A 349 32.27 -2.26 16.32
N PRO A 350 32.98 -1.77 17.37
CA PRO A 350 34.34 -2.20 17.66
C PRO A 350 34.34 -3.74 17.84
N GLU A 351 35.34 -4.38 17.28
CA GLU A 351 35.55 -5.82 17.53
C GLU A 351 35.70 -6.02 19.03
N LEU A 352 34.86 -6.88 19.60
CA LEU A 352 35.03 -7.34 20.98
C LEU A 352 36.37 -8.10 21.02
N LYS A 353 37.40 -7.49 21.63
CA LYS A 353 38.63 -8.22 21.93
C LYS A 353 38.24 -9.45 22.69
N PRO A 354 38.73 -10.65 22.31
CA PRO A 354 38.53 -11.85 23.14
C PRO A 354 39.03 -11.53 24.54
N ALA A 355 38.22 -11.87 25.56
CA ALA A 355 38.65 -11.73 26.92
C ALA A 355 39.97 -12.48 27.06
N ALA A 356 41.03 -11.80 27.58
CA ALA A 356 42.29 -12.45 27.89
C ALA A 356 41.98 -13.67 28.76
N ASN A 357 42.45 -14.85 28.32
CA ASN A 357 42.35 -16.08 29.10
C ASN A 357 43.21 -15.89 30.35
N ASP A 358 42.67 -15.33 31.43
CA ASP A 358 43.18 -15.44 32.76
C ASP A 358 42.84 -16.86 33.30
N ASN A 359 43.57 -17.86 32.78
CA ASN A 359 43.67 -19.15 33.42
C ASN A 359 44.55 -19.03 34.69
N GLN A 360 44.05 -18.35 35.71
CA GLN A 360 44.48 -18.58 37.09
C GLN A 360 43.28 -19.13 37.86
N ILE A 361 43.10 -20.43 37.73
CA ILE A 361 42.26 -21.18 38.67
C ILE A 361 43.00 -21.17 40.01
N SER A 362 42.61 -20.30 40.92
CA SER A 362 42.90 -20.47 42.34
C SER A 362 42.00 -21.57 42.88
N PRO A 363 42.56 -22.60 43.54
CA PRO A 363 41.76 -23.62 44.18
C PRO A 363 41.32 -23.15 45.56
N ALA A 364 40.12 -23.44 45.89
CA ALA A 364 39.51 -23.43 47.22
C ALA A 364 38.42 -22.38 47.45
N THR A 365 37.21 -22.85 47.44
CA THR A 365 36.34 -22.61 48.61
C THR A 365 35.29 -23.73 48.71
N GLN A 366 35.17 -24.23 49.91
CA GLN A 366 34.39 -25.36 50.39
C GLN A 366 32.89 -25.24 50.14
N PRO A 367 32.15 -26.38 50.17
CA PRO A 367 30.70 -26.38 49.97
C PRO A 367 29.99 -25.79 51.20
N ILE A 368 29.10 -24.85 50.97
CA ILE A 368 28.13 -24.40 51.98
C ILE A 368 26.97 -25.39 51.95
N SER A 369 26.93 -26.26 52.97
CA SER A 369 25.76 -27.02 53.32
C SER A 369 24.78 -26.16 54.13
N ASP A 370 23.51 -26.39 53.87
CA ASP A 370 22.35 -26.14 54.73
C ASP A 370 22.03 -24.73 55.23
N ARG A 371 20.94 -24.19 54.68
CA ARG A 371 19.82 -23.70 55.48
C ARG A 371 18.64 -23.28 54.58
N ILE A 372 17.67 -24.18 54.51
CA ILE A 372 16.28 -23.85 54.17
C ILE A 372 15.61 -23.41 55.48
N PRO A 373 14.93 -22.28 55.55
CA PRO A 373 13.89 -22.03 56.53
C PRO A 373 12.52 -22.22 55.89
N THR A 374 11.81 -23.20 56.37
CA THR A 374 10.35 -23.34 56.33
C THR A 374 9.71 -22.15 57.07
N LYS A 375 8.87 -21.39 56.36
CA LYS A 375 7.50 -21.00 56.81
C LYS A 375 6.76 -20.40 55.64
#